data_47b01d586c2182b8f900ec096d7d59e5
#
_entry.id   47b01d586c2182b8f900ec096d7d59e5
#
_cell.length_a   1.000
_cell.length_b   1.000
_cell.length_c   1.000
_cell.angle_alpha   90.00
_cell.angle_beta   90.00
_cell.angle_gamma   90.00
#
_symmetry.space_group_name_H-M   'P 1'
#
loop_
_entity.id
_entity.type
_entity.pdbx_description
1 polymer ?
#
loop_
_entity_poly.entity_id
_entity_poly.type
_entity_poly.pdbx_seq_one_letter_code
_entity_poly.pdbx_strand_id
1 'polypeptide(L)'
;MKKKDNITAYLFLMPVTVLFLIFSVIPIIYSLYLSFIMWNGFSINKKFVGFNNYVLLFSNNEFYHSFIITIVYTVLVTTLSIIIGMILAYLLNKNIRFRSLYRTMYFIPVITATAAAGVIWKYMFDSSQGIINKFLNFIHLPAVPWLSHPIWVIISISLVGVWKRIGFNMVIYISALQSISPLYYEACEIDGATKGQKFRYITVPLLKPTTLLLVIMSFIDSFQIFDQVYVMTNGGPMGASDVLGLYLYREGFKVGHLGYGSAIGWVIFAFIFAATLIQLKINRKGEEVY
;
A
#
# COMPACT_ATOMS: atom_id res chain seq x y z
N MET A 1 -10.00 -45.61 0.01
CA MET A 1 -9.70 -44.54 -0.95
C MET A 1 -9.25 -43.25 -0.24
N LYS A 2 -10.00 -42.62 0.65
CA LYS A 2 -9.68 -41.29 1.25
C LYS A 2 -8.29 -41.14 1.91
N LYS A 3 -7.68 -42.20 2.53
CA LYS A 3 -6.34 -42.05 3.15
C LYS A 3 -5.19 -41.96 2.16
N LYS A 4 -5.23 -42.69 1.02
CA LYS A 4 -4.18 -42.63 -0.02
C LYS A 4 -4.19 -41.28 -0.75
N ASP A 5 -5.38 -40.73 -1.03
CA ASP A 5 -5.54 -39.47 -1.70
C ASP A 5 -4.98 -38.30 -0.85
N ASN A 6 -5.16 -38.36 0.48
CA ASN A 6 -4.60 -37.41 1.41
C ASN A 6 -3.06 -37.44 1.45
N ILE A 7 -2.44 -38.65 1.48
CA ILE A 7 -0.98 -38.79 1.49
C ILE A 7 -0.37 -38.19 0.21
N THR A 8 -0.99 -38.49 -0.93
CA THR A 8 -0.56 -37.94 -2.22
C THR A 8 -0.65 -36.38 -2.23
N ALA A 9 -1.75 -35.83 -1.72
CA ALA A 9 -1.91 -34.38 -1.60
C ALA A 9 -0.82 -33.74 -0.70
N TYR A 10 -0.51 -34.34 0.46
CA TYR A 10 0.57 -33.84 1.33
C TYR A 10 1.95 -33.93 0.68
N LEU A 11 2.25 -34.99 -0.09
CA LEU A 11 3.50 -35.11 -0.82
C LEU A 11 3.67 -34.03 -1.88
N PHE A 12 2.61 -33.66 -2.61
CA PHE A 12 2.64 -32.57 -3.57
C PHE A 12 2.78 -31.18 -2.91
N LEU A 13 2.19 -30.98 -1.73
CA LEU A 13 2.31 -29.73 -0.98
C LEU A 13 3.65 -29.60 -0.22
N MET A 14 4.31 -30.73 0.09
CA MET A 14 5.51 -30.76 0.92
C MET A 14 6.64 -29.83 0.43
N PRO A 15 7.03 -29.81 -0.87
CA PRO A 15 8.14 -28.96 -1.30
C PRO A 15 7.87 -27.46 -1.05
N VAL A 16 6.67 -26.98 -1.38
CA VAL A 16 6.31 -25.57 -1.16
C VAL A 16 6.15 -25.27 0.33
N THR A 17 5.60 -26.21 1.13
CA THR A 17 5.48 -26.04 2.58
C THR A 17 6.83 -25.97 3.26
N VAL A 18 7.79 -26.83 2.89
CA VAL A 18 9.15 -26.82 3.44
C VAL A 18 9.85 -25.49 3.13
N LEU A 19 9.78 -25.02 1.86
CA LEU A 19 10.35 -23.73 1.49
C LEU A 19 9.69 -22.57 2.25
N PHE A 20 8.37 -22.58 2.40
CA PHE A 20 7.65 -21.57 3.18
C PHE A 20 8.04 -21.58 4.66
N LEU A 21 8.17 -22.75 5.28
CA LEU A 21 8.63 -22.87 6.67
C LEU A 21 10.03 -22.30 6.84
N ILE A 22 10.98 -22.68 5.98
CA ILE A 22 12.39 -22.27 6.10
C ILE A 22 12.58 -20.77 5.81
N PHE A 23 11.96 -20.25 4.74
CA PHE A 23 12.24 -18.91 4.26
C PHE A 23 11.24 -17.84 4.74
N SER A 24 10.11 -18.26 5.34
CA SER A 24 9.13 -17.30 5.86
C SER A 24 8.88 -17.50 7.35
N VAL A 25 8.44 -18.69 7.78
CA VAL A 25 8.01 -18.90 9.17
C VAL A 25 9.18 -18.79 10.15
N ILE A 26 10.31 -19.47 9.87
CA ILE A 26 11.48 -19.44 10.75
C ILE A 26 12.04 -18.01 10.91
N PRO A 27 12.26 -17.20 9.83
CA PRO A 27 12.69 -15.80 9.98
C PRO A 27 11.70 -14.93 10.74
N ILE A 28 10.39 -15.13 10.57
CA ILE A 28 9.36 -14.40 11.32
C ILE A 28 9.48 -14.70 12.82
N ILE A 29 9.54 -15.99 13.21
CA ILE A 29 9.71 -16.36 14.61
C ILE A 29 11.04 -15.85 15.17
N TYR A 30 12.11 -15.92 14.38
CA TYR A 30 13.41 -15.42 14.79
C TYR A 30 13.41 -13.89 14.97
N SER A 31 12.73 -13.13 14.10
CA SER A 31 12.59 -11.69 14.28
C SER A 31 11.77 -11.34 15.53
N LEU A 32 10.76 -12.15 15.88
CA LEU A 32 10.04 -11.99 17.13
C LEU A 32 10.96 -12.18 18.34
N TYR A 33 11.78 -13.24 18.33
CA TYR A 33 12.78 -13.46 19.36
C TYR A 33 13.76 -12.28 19.46
N LEU A 34 14.25 -11.78 18.33
CA LEU A 34 15.16 -10.62 18.29
C LEU A 34 14.53 -9.36 18.87
N SER A 35 13.23 -9.16 18.77
CA SER A 35 12.56 -7.99 19.33
C SER A 35 12.67 -7.85 20.85
N PHE A 36 12.95 -8.97 21.55
CA PHE A 36 13.20 -9.01 23.00
C PHE A 36 14.69 -8.96 23.38
N ILE A 37 15.57 -8.77 22.40
CA ILE A 37 17.01 -8.83 22.57
C ILE A 37 17.63 -7.48 22.18
N MET A 38 18.60 -7.03 22.94
CA MET A 38 19.53 -5.98 22.53
C MET A 38 20.68 -6.62 21.77
N TRP A 39 20.71 -6.39 20.45
CA TRP A 39 21.71 -6.95 19.55
C TRP A 39 21.94 -6.08 18.33
N ASN A 40 23.20 -5.94 17.94
CA ASN A 40 23.60 -5.13 16.79
C ASN A 40 23.78 -5.92 15.48
N GLY A 41 23.51 -7.23 15.50
CA GLY A 41 23.64 -8.09 14.32
C GLY A 41 25.02 -8.72 14.13
N PHE A 42 26.07 -8.17 14.73
CA PHE A 42 27.46 -8.60 14.51
C PHE A 42 28.13 -9.15 15.76
N SER A 43 27.77 -8.63 16.94
CA SER A 43 28.37 -9.06 18.20
C SER A 43 27.94 -10.48 18.58
N ILE A 44 28.87 -11.22 19.22
CA ILE A 44 28.60 -12.54 19.80
C ILE A 44 27.60 -12.41 20.98
N ASN A 45 27.70 -11.30 21.72
CA ASN A 45 26.91 -11.06 22.92
C ASN A 45 25.51 -10.56 22.57
N LYS A 46 24.51 -11.41 22.82
CA LYS A 46 23.08 -11.09 22.76
C LYS A 46 22.55 -10.94 24.17
N LYS A 47 22.05 -9.76 24.52
CA LYS A 47 21.49 -9.52 25.85
C LYS A 47 19.96 -9.55 25.78
N PHE A 48 19.34 -10.46 26.53
CA PHE A 48 17.89 -10.48 26.67
C PHE A 48 17.44 -9.27 27.50
N VAL A 49 16.54 -8.46 26.95
CA VAL A 49 16.06 -7.20 27.55
C VAL A 49 14.53 -7.19 27.75
N GLY A 50 13.87 -8.31 27.47
CA GLY A 50 12.41 -8.41 27.58
C GLY A 50 11.71 -7.35 26.73
N PHE A 51 10.76 -6.64 27.29
CA PHE A 51 9.98 -5.60 26.60
C PHE A 51 10.66 -4.23 26.49
N ASN A 52 11.91 -4.10 26.89
CA ASN A 52 12.60 -2.79 26.93
C ASN A 52 12.65 -2.11 25.55
N ASN A 53 12.85 -2.87 24.45
CA ASN A 53 12.82 -2.32 23.10
C ASN A 53 11.45 -1.66 22.78
N TYR A 54 10.36 -2.24 23.23
CA TYR A 54 9.01 -1.69 23.05
C TYR A 54 8.79 -0.45 23.93
N VAL A 55 9.28 -0.46 25.19
CA VAL A 55 9.21 0.70 26.07
C VAL A 55 9.98 1.87 25.48
N LEU A 56 11.20 1.65 24.98
CA LEU A 56 11.99 2.66 24.28
C LEU A 56 11.27 3.17 23.03
N LEU A 57 10.67 2.27 22.24
CA LEU A 57 9.94 2.63 21.03
C LEU A 57 8.78 3.59 21.33
N PHE A 58 7.94 3.23 22.29
CA PHE A 58 6.79 4.05 22.67
C PHE A 58 7.15 5.31 23.49
N SER A 59 8.40 5.47 23.91
CA SER A 59 8.92 6.69 24.52
C SER A 59 9.62 7.62 23.51
N ASN A 60 9.79 7.18 22.25
CA ASN A 60 10.53 7.93 21.24
C ASN A 60 9.61 8.80 20.36
N ASN A 61 9.84 10.11 20.38
CA ASN A 61 9.07 11.07 19.56
C ASN A 61 9.26 10.84 18.04
N GLU A 62 10.43 10.35 17.59
CA GLU A 62 10.66 10.05 16.18
C GLU A 62 9.75 8.92 15.68
N PHE A 63 9.48 7.93 16.53
CA PHE A 63 8.52 6.87 16.22
C PHE A 63 7.13 7.43 15.94
N TYR A 64 6.61 8.29 16.82
CA TYR A 64 5.29 8.90 16.62
C TYR A 64 5.24 9.79 15.40
N HIS A 65 6.30 10.53 15.14
CA HIS A 65 6.42 11.33 13.93
C HIS A 65 6.32 10.46 12.66
N SER A 66 7.16 9.43 12.56
CA SER A 66 7.16 8.49 11.43
C SER A 66 5.82 7.73 11.30
N PHE A 67 5.19 7.41 12.42
CA PHE A 67 3.87 6.78 12.46
C PHE A 67 2.79 7.67 11.85
N ILE A 68 2.74 8.95 12.25
CA ILE A 68 1.78 9.92 11.72
C ILE A 68 2.00 10.14 10.23
N ILE A 69 3.24 10.32 9.78
CA ILE A 69 3.57 10.46 8.35
C ILE A 69 3.09 9.25 7.55
N THR A 70 3.33 8.04 8.08
CA THR A 70 2.88 6.79 7.43
C THR A 70 1.36 6.72 7.33
N ILE A 71 0.63 7.11 8.39
CA ILE A 71 -0.85 7.17 8.35
C ILE A 71 -1.32 8.17 7.29
N VAL A 72 -0.79 9.40 7.29
CA VAL A 72 -1.19 10.43 6.32
C VAL A 72 -0.97 9.94 4.90
N TYR A 73 0.22 9.40 4.61
CA TYR A 73 0.52 8.81 3.31
C TYR A 73 -0.45 7.68 2.95
N THR A 74 -0.67 6.73 3.86
CA THR A 74 -1.54 5.57 3.65
C THR A 74 -2.98 5.97 3.36
N VAL A 75 -3.52 6.92 4.13
CA VAL A 75 -4.89 7.43 3.91
C VAL A 75 -5.01 8.12 2.55
N LEU A 76 -4.05 8.99 2.20
CA LEU A 76 -4.05 9.69 0.91
C LEU A 76 -3.97 8.70 -0.26
N VAL A 77 -2.98 7.78 -0.25
CA VAL A 77 -2.78 6.84 -1.35
C VAL A 77 -3.93 5.86 -1.47
N THR A 78 -4.38 5.27 -0.36
CA THR A 78 -5.49 4.30 -0.37
C THR A 78 -6.76 4.96 -0.89
N THR A 79 -7.16 6.10 -0.34
CA THR A 79 -8.42 6.76 -0.71
C THR A 79 -8.39 7.22 -2.16
N LEU A 80 -7.36 7.94 -2.58
CA LEU A 80 -7.28 8.48 -3.94
C LEU A 80 -7.15 7.37 -4.99
N SER A 81 -6.33 6.35 -4.75
CA SER A 81 -6.15 5.26 -5.73
C SER A 81 -7.42 4.41 -5.90
N ILE A 82 -8.22 4.23 -4.85
CA ILE A 82 -9.50 3.53 -4.92
C ILE A 82 -10.53 4.35 -5.68
N ILE A 83 -10.69 5.63 -5.34
CA ILE A 83 -11.67 6.50 -6.01
C ILE A 83 -11.33 6.62 -7.50
N ILE A 84 -10.09 6.96 -7.83
CA ILE A 84 -9.67 7.13 -9.22
C ILE A 84 -9.72 5.79 -9.96
N GLY A 85 -9.27 4.69 -9.33
CA GLY A 85 -9.34 3.34 -9.90
C GLY A 85 -10.78 2.91 -10.24
N MET A 86 -11.74 3.18 -9.33
CA MET A 86 -13.17 2.91 -9.57
C MET A 86 -13.73 3.73 -10.72
N ILE A 87 -13.42 5.02 -10.77
CA ILE A 87 -13.87 5.92 -11.85
C ILE A 87 -13.32 5.46 -13.19
N LEU A 88 -12.01 5.19 -13.26
CA LEU A 88 -11.36 4.68 -14.48
C LEU A 88 -11.95 3.34 -14.91
N ALA A 89 -12.18 2.42 -13.97
CA ALA A 89 -12.82 1.15 -14.26
C ALA A 89 -14.23 1.32 -14.86
N TYR A 90 -15.05 2.19 -14.26
CA TYR A 90 -16.38 2.50 -14.78
C TYR A 90 -16.34 3.10 -16.18
N LEU A 91 -15.41 4.02 -16.45
CA LEU A 91 -15.24 4.63 -17.78
C LEU A 91 -14.72 3.61 -18.81
N LEU A 92 -13.73 2.80 -18.44
CA LEU A 92 -13.10 1.82 -19.32
C LEU A 92 -13.84 0.47 -19.40
N ASN A 93 -14.94 0.30 -18.65
CA ASN A 93 -15.83 -0.85 -18.81
C ASN A 93 -16.76 -0.69 -20.02
N LYS A 94 -16.98 0.53 -20.50
CA LYS A 94 -17.76 0.81 -21.71
C LYS A 94 -17.04 0.35 -22.96
N ASN A 95 -17.80 0.17 -24.05
CA ASN A 95 -17.21 -0.17 -25.35
C ASN A 95 -16.65 1.08 -26.03
N ILE A 96 -15.40 1.46 -25.65
CA ILE A 96 -14.68 2.61 -26.21
C ILE A 96 -13.56 2.17 -27.12
N ARG A 97 -13.27 2.98 -28.15
CA ARG A 97 -12.15 2.74 -29.08
C ARG A 97 -10.83 2.73 -28.29
N PHE A 98 -9.95 1.77 -28.58
CA PHE A 98 -8.64 1.61 -27.90
C PHE A 98 -8.71 1.25 -26.40
N ARG A 99 -9.79 0.67 -25.91
CA ARG A 99 -9.94 0.25 -24.50
C ARG A 99 -8.76 -0.54 -23.95
N SER A 100 -8.22 -1.48 -24.75
CA SER A 100 -7.06 -2.28 -24.34
C SER A 100 -5.81 -1.42 -24.15
N LEU A 101 -5.57 -0.46 -25.04
CA LEU A 101 -4.44 0.46 -24.93
C LEU A 101 -4.49 1.28 -23.65
N TYR A 102 -5.64 1.89 -23.32
CA TYR A 102 -5.81 2.65 -22.07
C TYR A 102 -5.59 1.76 -20.84
N ARG A 103 -6.14 0.55 -20.81
CA ARG A 103 -5.90 -0.40 -19.72
C ARG A 103 -4.42 -0.71 -19.54
N THR A 104 -3.71 -0.96 -20.63
CA THR A 104 -2.26 -1.19 -20.60
C THR A 104 -1.49 0.02 -20.09
N MET A 105 -1.81 1.23 -20.56
CA MET A 105 -1.14 2.46 -20.11
C MET A 105 -1.28 2.71 -18.61
N TYR A 106 -2.47 2.50 -18.04
CA TYR A 106 -2.68 2.63 -16.60
C TYR A 106 -2.09 1.47 -15.79
N PHE A 107 -1.84 0.31 -16.43
CA PHE A 107 -1.25 -0.84 -15.75
C PHE A 107 0.28 -0.86 -15.78
N ILE A 108 0.94 -0.21 -16.75
CA ILE A 108 2.41 -0.13 -16.84
C ILE A 108 3.07 0.31 -15.51
N PRO A 109 2.57 1.34 -14.78
CA PRO A 109 3.15 1.72 -13.50
C PRO A 109 3.17 0.60 -12.46
N VAL A 110 2.19 -0.28 -12.47
CA VAL A 110 2.06 -1.39 -11.49
C VAL A 110 3.25 -2.34 -11.58
N ILE A 111 3.67 -2.68 -12.79
CA ILE A 111 4.78 -3.62 -13.05
C ILE A 111 6.16 -2.96 -12.99
N THR A 112 6.23 -1.63 -12.95
CA THR A 112 7.50 -0.91 -12.86
C THR A 112 8.11 -1.07 -11.47
N ALA A 113 9.42 -1.38 -11.39
CA ALA A 113 10.14 -1.45 -10.13
C ALA A 113 10.02 -0.12 -9.34
N THR A 114 9.63 -0.20 -8.06
CA THR A 114 9.32 1.00 -7.25
C THR A 114 10.51 1.92 -7.10
N ALA A 115 11.71 1.36 -6.87
CA ALA A 115 12.94 2.16 -6.77
C ALA A 115 13.25 2.89 -8.09
N ALA A 116 13.12 2.24 -9.24
CA ALA A 116 13.35 2.86 -10.55
C ALA A 116 12.35 4.00 -10.82
N ALA A 117 11.06 3.76 -10.55
CA ALA A 117 10.04 4.80 -10.62
C ALA A 117 10.38 5.97 -9.69
N GLY A 118 10.83 5.69 -8.46
CA GLY A 118 11.25 6.70 -7.50
C GLY A 118 12.38 7.60 -8.02
N VAL A 119 13.40 7.03 -8.68
CA VAL A 119 14.48 7.81 -9.30
C VAL A 119 13.93 8.74 -10.39
N ILE A 120 13.11 8.22 -11.29
CA ILE A 120 12.53 9.01 -12.39
C ILE A 120 11.69 10.18 -11.83
N TRP A 121 10.79 9.90 -10.89
CA TRP A 121 9.95 10.92 -10.27
C TRP A 121 10.75 11.94 -9.46
N LYS A 122 11.84 11.53 -8.80
CA LYS A 122 12.76 12.46 -8.13
C LYS A 122 13.30 13.51 -9.09
N TYR A 123 13.76 13.10 -10.29
CA TYR A 123 14.20 14.03 -11.33
C TYR A 123 13.06 14.88 -11.90
N MET A 124 11.87 14.31 -12.08
CA MET A 124 10.71 15.06 -12.55
C MET A 124 10.27 16.15 -11.58
N PHE A 125 10.39 15.88 -10.26
CA PHE A 125 10.06 16.81 -9.19
C PHE A 125 11.22 17.73 -8.77
N ASP A 126 12.36 17.70 -9.44
CA ASP A 126 13.48 18.59 -9.12
C ASP A 126 13.04 20.05 -9.22
N SER A 127 13.40 20.85 -8.21
CA SER A 127 12.92 22.23 -8.10
C SER A 127 13.47 23.15 -9.21
N SER A 128 14.68 22.88 -9.71
CA SER A 128 15.39 23.73 -10.68
C SER A 128 15.32 23.18 -12.11
N GLN A 129 15.51 21.88 -12.29
CA GLN A 129 15.62 21.22 -13.60
C GLN A 129 14.43 20.33 -13.94
N GLY A 130 13.53 20.09 -12.98
CA GLY A 130 12.41 19.15 -13.12
C GLY A 130 11.43 19.57 -14.23
N ILE A 131 11.02 18.57 -15.03
CA ILE A 131 10.11 18.80 -16.16
C ILE A 131 8.76 19.38 -15.71
N ILE A 132 8.31 19.02 -14.48
CA ILE A 132 7.03 19.51 -13.94
C ILE A 132 7.09 21.01 -13.69
N ASN A 133 8.15 21.53 -13.06
CA ASN A 133 8.32 22.96 -12.85
C ASN A 133 8.57 23.72 -14.16
N LYS A 134 9.28 23.12 -15.12
CA LYS A 134 9.41 23.70 -16.47
C LYS A 134 8.05 23.86 -17.15
N PHE A 135 7.18 22.87 -17.03
CA PHE A 135 5.81 22.94 -17.56
C PHE A 135 4.97 23.98 -16.80
N LEU A 136 5.05 24.04 -15.45
CA LEU A 136 4.36 25.09 -14.67
C LEU A 136 4.80 26.49 -15.09
N ASN A 137 6.09 26.71 -15.23
CA ASN A 137 6.62 28.00 -15.70
C ASN A 137 6.16 28.35 -17.12
N PHE A 138 6.05 27.36 -18.02
CA PHE A 138 5.54 27.55 -19.37
C PHE A 138 4.09 28.08 -19.39
N ILE A 139 3.25 27.61 -18.45
CA ILE A 139 1.87 28.08 -18.28
C ILE A 139 1.76 29.26 -17.27
N HIS A 140 2.88 29.93 -16.95
CA HIS A 140 2.96 31.08 -16.05
C HIS A 140 2.53 30.81 -14.60
N LEU A 141 2.62 29.56 -14.14
CA LEU A 141 2.41 29.20 -12.74
C LEU A 141 3.74 29.20 -11.98
N PRO A 142 3.74 29.55 -10.68
CA PRO A 142 4.96 29.56 -9.87
C PRO A 142 5.53 28.15 -9.71
N ALA A 143 6.85 28.05 -9.65
CA ALA A 143 7.55 26.81 -9.36
C ALA A 143 7.18 26.30 -7.96
N VAL A 144 6.97 24.99 -7.85
CA VAL A 144 6.60 24.33 -6.60
C VAL A 144 7.81 23.61 -6.02
N PRO A 145 8.11 23.76 -4.72
CA PRO A 145 9.21 23.07 -4.06
C PRO A 145 8.83 21.63 -3.68
N TRP A 146 8.59 20.79 -4.68
CA TRP A 146 8.01 19.44 -4.55
C TRP A 146 8.66 18.56 -3.49
N LEU A 147 9.99 18.50 -3.45
CA LEU A 147 10.75 17.61 -2.56
C LEU A 147 11.50 18.37 -1.46
N SER A 148 11.48 19.71 -1.47
CA SER A 148 12.24 20.55 -0.54
C SER A 148 11.38 21.26 0.51
N HIS A 149 10.05 21.08 0.47
CA HIS A 149 9.12 21.67 1.44
C HIS A 149 8.31 20.57 2.15
N PRO A 150 8.12 20.64 3.48
CA PRO A 150 7.48 19.57 4.28
C PRO A 150 6.09 19.13 3.82
N ILE A 151 5.23 20.05 3.39
CA ILE A 151 3.88 19.73 2.91
C ILE A 151 3.95 19.13 1.51
N TRP A 152 4.74 19.74 0.62
CA TRP A 152 4.83 19.33 -0.77
C TRP A 152 5.48 17.95 -0.92
N VAL A 153 6.43 17.58 -0.05
CA VAL A 153 7.08 16.27 -0.12
C VAL A 153 6.09 15.13 0.13
N ILE A 154 5.16 15.30 1.09
CA ILE A 154 4.12 14.28 1.36
C ILE A 154 3.18 14.16 0.16
N ILE A 155 2.77 15.30 -0.42
CA ILE A 155 1.93 15.32 -1.62
C ILE A 155 2.65 14.63 -2.78
N SER A 156 3.92 14.94 -3.02
CA SER A 156 4.71 14.38 -4.12
C SER A 156 4.87 12.87 -4.02
N ILE A 157 5.28 12.36 -2.84
CA ILE A 157 5.39 10.90 -2.64
C ILE A 157 4.02 10.22 -2.74
N SER A 158 2.95 10.86 -2.25
CA SER A 158 1.59 10.31 -2.34
C SER A 158 1.09 10.25 -3.79
N LEU A 159 1.37 11.28 -4.60
CA LEU A 159 1.02 11.27 -6.03
C LEU A 159 1.67 10.10 -6.78
N VAL A 160 2.93 9.82 -6.50
CA VAL A 160 3.63 8.66 -7.09
C VAL A 160 3.03 7.34 -6.59
N GLY A 161 2.72 7.24 -5.30
CA GLY A 161 2.04 6.07 -4.74
C GLY A 161 0.67 5.82 -5.39
N VAL A 162 -0.14 6.86 -5.53
CA VAL A 162 -1.44 6.82 -6.22
C VAL A 162 -1.25 6.39 -7.68
N TRP A 163 -0.34 7.00 -8.42
CA TRP A 163 -0.03 6.66 -9.81
C TRP A 163 0.35 5.20 -9.98
N LYS A 164 1.14 4.64 -9.08
CA LYS A 164 1.49 3.22 -9.10
C LYS A 164 0.30 2.30 -8.81
N ARG A 165 -0.61 2.71 -7.94
CA ARG A 165 -1.68 1.84 -7.42
C ARG A 165 -2.95 1.87 -8.26
N ILE A 166 -3.25 2.97 -8.94
CA ILE A 166 -4.49 3.17 -9.72
C ILE A 166 -4.75 2.03 -10.69
N GLY A 167 -3.74 1.61 -11.45
CA GLY A 167 -3.89 0.58 -12.49
C GLY A 167 -4.31 -0.77 -11.93
N PHE A 168 -3.77 -1.18 -10.80
CA PHE A 168 -4.16 -2.40 -10.10
C PHE A 168 -5.63 -2.34 -9.66
N ASN A 169 -6.00 -1.27 -8.96
CA ASN A 169 -7.38 -1.08 -8.48
C ASN A 169 -8.37 -1.04 -9.65
N MET A 170 -8.03 -0.35 -10.74
CA MET A 170 -8.82 -0.28 -11.96
C MET A 170 -9.09 -1.67 -12.56
N VAL A 171 -8.08 -2.53 -12.69
CA VAL A 171 -8.23 -3.87 -13.28
C VAL A 171 -9.15 -4.74 -12.44
N ILE A 172 -8.98 -4.74 -11.12
CA ILE A 172 -9.83 -5.51 -10.20
C ILE A 172 -11.28 -5.00 -10.25
N TYR A 173 -11.48 -3.68 -10.27
CA TYR A 173 -12.83 -3.12 -10.44
C TYR A 173 -13.46 -3.44 -11.80
N ILE A 174 -12.69 -3.47 -12.89
CA ILE A 174 -13.22 -3.88 -14.20
C ILE A 174 -13.70 -5.33 -14.15
N SER A 175 -12.95 -6.23 -13.52
CA SER A 175 -13.36 -7.63 -13.38
C SER A 175 -14.65 -7.76 -12.56
N ALA A 176 -14.76 -6.99 -11.47
CA ALA A 176 -15.96 -6.97 -10.64
C ALA A 176 -17.17 -6.34 -11.38
N LEU A 177 -16.96 -5.27 -12.15
CA LEU A 177 -18.02 -4.66 -12.97
C LEU A 177 -18.56 -5.63 -14.03
N GLN A 178 -17.71 -6.47 -14.59
CA GLN A 178 -18.09 -7.47 -15.61
C GLN A 178 -18.88 -8.66 -15.01
N SER A 179 -18.81 -8.88 -13.70
CA SER A 179 -19.59 -9.91 -13.01
C SER A 179 -21.00 -9.42 -12.61
N ILE A 180 -21.28 -8.13 -12.70
CA ILE A 180 -22.62 -7.58 -12.42
C ILE A 180 -23.56 -7.94 -13.58
N SER A 181 -24.71 -8.58 -13.26
CA SER A 181 -25.70 -8.92 -14.27
C SER A 181 -26.26 -7.68 -14.97
N PRO A 182 -26.34 -7.68 -16.32
CA PRO A 182 -26.96 -6.59 -17.08
C PRO A 182 -28.41 -6.30 -16.67
N LEU A 183 -29.14 -7.29 -16.18
CA LEU A 183 -30.54 -7.15 -15.76
C LEU A 183 -30.74 -6.04 -14.72
N TYR A 184 -29.78 -5.81 -13.81
CA TYR A 184 -29.88 -4.70 -12.86
C TYR A 184 -29.90 -3.33 -13.54
N TYR A 185 -29.12 -3.18 -14.60
CA TYR A 185 -29.07 -1.91 -15.35
C TYR A 185 -30.24 -1.73 -16.25
N GLU A 186 -30.77 -2.80 -16.88
CA GLU A 186 -31.96 -2.81 -17.72
C GLU A 186 -33.22 -2.47 -16.90
N ALA A 187 -33.40 -3.07 -15.73
CA ALA A 187 -34.50 -2.73 -14.84
C ALA A 187 -34.51 -1.25 -14.46
N CYS A 188 -33.33 -0.70 -14.08
CA CYS A 188 -33.25 0.73 -13.80
C CYS A 188 -33.47 1.64 -15.02
N GLU A 189 -33.21 1.14 -16.24
CA GLU A 189 -33.51 1.90 -17.46
C GLU A 189 -35.04 2.01 -17.67
N ILE A 190 -35.76 0.95 -17.41
CA ILE A 190 -37.22 0.93 -17.46
C ILE A 190 -37.80 1.93 -16.45
N ASP A 191 -37.20 2.01 -15.24
CA ASP A 191 -37.60 2.96 -14.20
C ASP A 191 -37.14 4.41 -14.47
N GLY A 192 -36.48 4.68 -15.61
CA GLY A 192 -36.07 6.03 -16.02
C GLY A 192 -34.82 6.55 -15.26
N ALA A 193 -34.03 5.69 -14.62
CA ALA A 193 -32.87 6.11 -13.86
C ALA A 193 -31.75 6.71 -14.75
N THR A 194 -31.23 7.85 -14.35
CA THR A 194 -30.09 8.50 -15.01
C THR A 194 -28.78 7.70 -14.83
N LYS A 195 -27.77 7.96 -15.68
CA LYS A 195 -26.44 7.30 -15.57
C LYS A 195 -25.79 7.50 -14.19
N GLY A 196 -25.96 8.69 -13.59
CA GLY A 196 -25.45 8.98 -12.24
C GLY A 196 -26.18 8.18 -11.15
N GLN A 197 -27.50 8.02 -11.27
CA GLN A 197 -28.30 7.21 -10.36
C GLN A 197 -27.90 5.72 -10.44
N LYS A 198 -27.76 5.16 -11.65
CA LYS A 198 -27.27 3.80 -11.85
C LYS A 198 -25.89 3.59 -11.23
N PHE A 199 -24.95 4.53 -11.42
CA PHE A 199 -23.64 4.46 -10.80
C PHE A 199 -23.73 4.46 -9.27
N ARG A 200 -24.47 5.43 -8.69
CA ARG A 200 -24.54 5.61 -7.23
C ARG A 200 -25.33 4.52 -6.52
N TYR A 201 -26.46 4.07 -7.08
CA TYR A 201 -27.40 3.18 -6.40
C TYR A 201 -27.28 1.71 -6.80
N ILE A 202 -26.62 1.39 -7.93
CA ILE A 202 -26.40 0.01 -8.39
C ILE A 202 -24.92 -0.33 -8.38
N THR A 203 -24.11 0.43 -9.15
CA THR A 203 -22.69 0.08 -9.36
C THR A 203 -21.89 0.16 -8.07
N VAL A 204 -21.94 1.27 -7.35
CA VAL A 204 -21.14 1.47 -6.12
C VAL A 204 -21.53 0.48 -5.02
N PRO A 205 -22.82 0.22 -4.72
CA PRO A 205 -23.20 -0.79 -3.73
C PRO A 205 -22.77 -2.21 -4.09
N LEU A 206 -22.95 -2.63 -5.34
CA LEU A 206 -22.55 -3.96 -5.80
C LEU A 206 -21.02 -4.15 -5.83
N LEU A 207 -20.24 -3.08 -5.94
CA LEU A 207 -18.79 -3.10 -5.84
C LEU A 207 -18.28 -3.06 -4.39
N LYS A 208 -19.13 -2.94 -3.37
CA LYS A 208 -18.73 -2.83 -1.97
C LYS A 208 -17.78 -3.95 -1.50
N PRO A 209 -18.01 -5.26 -1.81
CA PRO A 209 -17.08 -6.32 -1.42
C PRO A 209 -15.70 -6.17 -2.08
N THR A 210 -15.68 -5.81 -3.37
CA THR A 210 -14.43 -5.56 -4.10
C THR A 210 -13.70 -4.33 -3.57
N THR A 211 -14.45 -3.28 -3.23
CA THR A 211 -13.88 -2.06 -2.62
C THR A 211 -13.21 -2.39 -1.29
N LEU A 212 -13.85 -3.19 -0.43
CA LEU A 212 -13.24 -3.62 0.82
C LEU A 212 -11.93 -4.37 0.61
N LEU A 213 -11.92 -5.35 -0.32
CA LEU A 213 -10.71 -6.08 -0.66
C LEU A 213 -9.59 -5.12 -1.09
N LEU A 214 -9.90 -4.16 -1.97
CA LEU A 214 -8.93 -3.18 -2.45
C LEU A 214 -8.49 -2.19 -1.36
N VAL A 215 -9.37 -1.81 -0.43
CA VAL A 215 -9.00 -0.99 0.74
C VAL A 215 -7.98 -1.73 1.60
N ILE A 216 -8.24 -3.01 1.92
CA ILE A 216 -7.33 -3.82 2.73
C ILE A 216 -5.97 -3.94 2.04
N MET A 217 -5.95 -4.34 0.76
CA MET A 217 -4.70 -4.51 0.00
C MET A 217 -3.93 -3.20 -0.15
N SER A 218 -4.63 -2.11 -0.48
CA SER A 218 -3.99 -0.79 -0.63
C SER A 218 -3.47 -0.25 0.69
N PHE A 219 -4.18 -0.49 1.80
CA PHE A 219 -3.74 -0.13 3.13
C PHE A 219 -2.45 -0.87 3.52
N ILE A 220 -2.41 -2.19 3.35
CA ILE A 220 -1.22 -3.01 3.67
C ILE A 220 -0.01 -2.52 2.89
N ASP A 221 -0.14 -2.38 1.56
CA ASP A 221 0.97 -1.95 0.70
C ASP A 221 1.44 -0.52 1.01
N SER A 222 0.51 0.40 1.24
CA SER A 222 0.84 1.79 1.54
C SER A 222 1.46 1.96 2.93
N PHE A 223 1.03 1.16 3.92
CA PHE A 223 1.58 1.24 5.27
C PHE A 223 3.00 0.67 5.36
N GLN A 224 3.37 -0.22 4.45
CA GLN A 224 4.71 -0.82 4.34
C GLN A 224 5.62 -0.05 3.36
N ILE A 225 5.27 1.17 2.98
CA ILE A 225 6.07 1.98 2.06
C ILE A 225 7.49 2.18 2.59
N PHE A 226 8.49 1.90 1.75
CA PHE A 226 9.91 2.11 2.04
C PHE A 226 10.69 2.56 0.81
N ASP A 227 10.76 1.71 -0.23
CA ASP A 227 11.64 1.87 -1.40
C ASP A 227 11.49 3.23 -2.07
N GLN A 228 10.26 3.66 -2.30
CA GLN A 228 9.94 4.91 -2.96
C GLN A 228 10.43 6.10 -2.15
N VAL A 229 10.16 6.12 -0.84
CA VAL A 229 10.54 7.22 0.05
C VAL A 229 12.07 7.26 0.22
N TYR A 230 12.69 6.11 0.39
CA TYR A 230 14.15 5.99 0.51
C TYR A 230 14.86 6.61 -0.71
N VAL A 231 14.39 6.30 -1.93
CA VAL A 231 15.00 6.76 -3.17
C VAL A 231 14.68 8.22 -3.47
N MET A 232 13.43 8.64 -3.26
CA MET A 232 13.00 10.00 -3.62
C MET A 232 13.52 11.06 -2.65
N THR A 233 13.44 10.80 -1.35
CA THR A 233 13.61 11.84 -0.32
C THR A 233 14.56 11.44 0.81
N ASN A 234 14.76 10.15 1.02
CA ASN A 234 15.49 9.59 2.18
C ASN A 234 15.00 10.18 3.52
N GLY A 235 13.68 10.40 3.64
CA GLY A 235 13.05 10.99 4.84
C GLY A 235 12.98 12.51 4.88
N GLY A 236 13.68 13.22 3.96
CA GLY A 236 13.73 14.68 3.94
C GLY A 236 12.46 15.37 3.39
N PRO A 237 12.38 16.70 3.48
CA PRO A 237 13.22 17.59 4.31
C PRO A 237 12.86 17.49 5.80
N MET A 238 13.83 17.61 6.68
CA MET A 238 13.68 17.66 8.15
C MET A 238 12.78 16.54 8.73
N GLY A 239 12.84 15.33 8.17
CA GLY A 239 12.00 14.19 8.59
C GLY A 239 10.56 14.20 8.04
N ALA A 240 10.16 15.20 7.25
CA ALA A 240 8.78 15.35 6.80
C ALA A 240 8.24 14.20 5.94
N SER A 241 9.10 13.34 5.41
CA SER A 241 8.74 12.11 4.70
C SER A 241 9.30 10.85 5.36
N ASP A 242 9.68 10.93 6.64
CA ASP A 242 10.25 9.79 7.37
C ASP A 242 9.13 8.80 7.77
N VAL A 243 8.88 7.83 6.91
CA VAL A 243 7.87 6.79 7.15
C VAL A 243 8.41 5.67 8.03
N LEU A 244 7.52 4.89 8.67
CA LEU A 244 7.89 3.79 9.57
C LEU A 244 8.83 2.76 8.94
N GLY A 245 8.66 2.43 7.65
CA GLY A 245 9.55 1.54 6.94
C GLY A 245 10.99 2.08 6.86
N LEU A 246 11.13 3.40 6.66
CA LEU A 246 12.42 4.07 6.61
C LEU A 246 13.04 4.19 8.03
N TYR A 247 12.23 4.51 9.03
CA TYR A 247 12.65 4.53 10.44
C TYR A 247 13.17 3.17 10.90
N LEU A 248 12.44 2.08 10.59
CA LEU A 248 12.88 0.71 10.84
C LEU A 248 14.24 0.42 10.17
N TYR A 249 14.39 0.76 8.91
CA TYR A 249 15.62 0.54 8.16
C TYR A 249 16.79 1.33 8.76
N ARG A 250 16.57 2.58 9.12
CA ARG A 250 17.60 3.43 9.75
C ARG A 250 18.07 2.84 11.08
N GLU A 251 17.14 2.54 11.98
CA GLU A 251 17.47 2.02 13.30
C GLU A 251 18.04 0.60 13.26
N GLY A 252 17.38 -0.30 12.52
CA GLY A 252 17.77 -1.70 12.47
C GLY A 252 19.08 -1.94 11.72
N PHE A 253 19.27 -1.29 10.57
CA PHE A 253 20.37 -1.63 9.67
C PHE A 253 21.45 -0.56 9.56
N LYS A 254 21.13 0.73 9.60
CA LYS A 254 22.17 1.78 9.53
C LYS A 254 22.82 2.05 10.89
N VAL A 255 22.02 2.17 11.94
CA VAL A 255 22.50 2.36 13.32
C VAL A 255 22.98 1.04 13.92
N GLY A 256 22.43 -0.08 13.45
CA GLY A 256 22.81 -1.41 13.91
C GLY A 256 22.06 -1.86 15.16
N HIS A 257 20.89 -1.35 15.44
CA HIS A 257 20.02 -1.79 16.53
C HIS A 257 19.02 -2.84 16.04
N LEU A 258 19.48 -4.03 15.61
CA LEU A 258 18.63 -5.06 14.99
C LEU A 258 17.48 -5.52 15.90
N GLY A 259 17.72 -5.64 17.19
CA GLY A 259 16.66 -5.98 18.15
C GLY A 259 15.55 -4.92 18.21
N TYR A 260 15.95 -3.65 18.27
CA TYR A 260 15.01 -2.52 18.24
C TYR A 260 14.29 -2.41 16.89
N GLY A 261 15.01 -2.57 15.76
CA GLY A 261 14.41 -2.64 14.43
C GLY A 261 13.38 -3.76 14.30
N SER A 262 13.65 -4.93 14.90
CA SER A 262 12.71 -6.04 14.96
C SER A 262 11.45 -5.67 15.76
N ALA A 263 11.58 -4.96 16.89
CA ALA A 263 10.43 -4.48 17.65
C ALA A 263 9.57 -3.49 16.85
N ILE A 264 10.19 -2.56 16.09
CA ILE A 264 9.47 -1.66 15.16
C ILE A 264 8.68 -2.49 14.14
N GLY A 265 9.30 -3.49 13.51
CA GLY A 265 8.64 -4.36 12.54
C GLY A 265 7.42 -5.09 13.12
N TRP A 266 7.51 -5.58 14.35
CA TRP A 266 6.39 -6.24 15.02
C TRP A 266 5.26 -5.28 15.40
N VAL A 267 5.57 -4.03 15.75
CA VAL A 267 4.55 -2.99 15.98
C VAL A 267 3.85 -2.63 14.67
N ILE A 268 4.58 -2.50 13.56
CA ILE A 268 3.99 -2.29 12.22
C ILE A 268 3.04 -3.44 11.87
N PHE A 269 3.50 -4.70 12.05
CA PHE A 269 2.67 -5.88 11.83
C PHE A 269 1.40 -5.88 12.68
N ALA A 270 1.53 -5.65 13.99
CA ALA A 270 0.39 -5.64 14.92
C ALA A 270 -0.64 -4.56 14.52
N PHE A 271 -0.17 -3.37 14.11
CA PHE A 271 -1.05 -2.30 13.68
C PHE A 271 -1.80 -2.64 12.37
N ILE A 272 -1.09 -3.16 11.36
CA ILE A 272 -1.70 -3.60 10.09
C ILE A 272 -2.72 -4.70 10.37
N PHE A 273 -2.37 -5.69 11.19
CA PHE A 273 -3.25 -6.79 11.54
C PHE A 273 -4.52 -6.31 12.25
N ALA A 274 -4.38 -5.45 13.25
CA ALA A 274 -5.53 -4.87 13.96
C ALA A 274 -6.43 -4.06 13.03
N ALA A 275 -5.85 -3.19 12.19
CA ALA A 275 -6.59 -2.41 11.22
C ALA A 275 -7.36 -3.29 10.23
N THR A 276 -6.73 -4.36 9.73
CA THR A 276 -7.36 -5.33 8.83
C THR A 276 -8.54 -6.05 9.49
N LEU A 277 -8.38 -6.49 10.75
CA LEU A 277 -9.48 -7.10 11.50
C LEU A 277 -10.65 -6.15 11.70
N ILE A 278 -10.38 -4.87 12.00
CA ILE A 278 -11.41 -3.83 12.13
C ILE A 278 -12.15 -3.65 10.80
N GLN A 279 -11.44 -3.54 9.68
CA GLN A 279 -12.03 -3.40 8.36
C GLN A 279 -12.94 -4.58 8.00
N LEU A 280 -12.51 -5.82 8.27
CA LEU A 280 -13.31 -7.03 8.05
C LEU A 280 -14.56 -7.06 8.94
N LYS A 281 -14.45 -6.67 10.21
CA LYS A 281 -15.58 -6.65 11.15
C LYS A 281 -16.64 -5.61 10.77
N ILE A 282 -16.22 -4.44 10.29
CA ILE A 282 -17.14 -3.39 9.82
C ILE A 282 -17.93 -3.87 8.61
N ASN A 283 -17.31 -4.61 7.69
CA ASN A 283 -17.99 -5.10 6.50
C ASN A 283 -19.01 -6.19 6.80
N ARG A 284 -18.70 -7.16 7.69
CA ARG A 284 -19.65 -8.22 8.06
C ARG A 284 -20.98 -7.67 8.57
N LYS A 285 -20.96 -6.60 9.36
CA LYS A 285 -22.18 -5.92 9.81
C LYS A 285 -22.99 -5.27 8.70
N GLY A 286 -22.38 -5.02 7.54
CA GLY A 286 -23.08 -4.45 6.38
C GLY A 286 -23.67 -5.49 5.44
N GLU A 287 -23.29 -6.77 5.54
CA GLU A 287 -23.84 -7.88 4.74
C GLU A 287 -25.09 -8.50 5.38
N GLU A 288 -25.24 -8.39 6.71
CA GLU A 288 -26.43 -8.87 7.43
C GLU A 288 -27.68 -7.97 7.23
N VAL A 289 -27.56 -6.87 6.49
CA VAL A 289 -28.65 -5.89 6.25
C VAL A 289 -29.25 -6.02 4.84
N TYR A 290 -28.74 -6.92 4.00
CA TYR A 290 -29.26 -7.23 2.67
C TYR A 290 -29.43 -8.75 2.52
#